data_cfdf9bd5c5f1e08a835c1b178b082e22
#
_entry.id   cfdf9bd5c5f1e08a835c1b178b082e22
#
_cell.length_a   1.000
_cell.length_b   1.000
_cell.length_c   1.000
_cell.angle_alpha   90.00
_cell.angle_beta   90.00
_cell.angle_gamma   90.00
#
_symmetry.space_group_name_H-M   'P 1'
#
loop_
_entity.id
_entity.type
_entity.pdbx_description
1 polymer ?
#
loop_
_entity_poly.entity_id
_entity_poly.type
_entity_poly.pdbx_seq_one_letter_code
_entity_poly.pdbx_strand_id
1 'polypeptide(L)'
;IGAQINLVGSLRTGLLMKHRDIDFHIYTPSLNLADSFRAMARLAENTSVKKIECVNLLHTIEECIEWHAWYQDSDNTLWQFDMIHIRKGSRYDGYFEKVAERISSVLTDETKRAILQLKNETPESEKIMGIEYYQAVIRDGVRTYAGFEEWRKKHPVAGVLEWMP
;
A
#
# COMPACT_ATOMS: atom_id res chain seq x y z
N ILE A 1 -6.16 11.70 18.30
CA ILE A 1 -7.00 10.49 18.50
C ILE A 1 -6.23 9.33 19.16
N GLY A 2 -4.97 9.53 19.53
CA GLY A 2 -4.14 8.48 20.16
C GLY A 2 -3.86 7.29 19.24
N ALA A 3 -3.65 7.54 17.96
CA ALA A 3 -3.38 6.50 16.96
C ALA A 3 -1.93 6.05 16.97
N GLN A 4 -1.71 4.76 16.75
CA GLN A 4 -0.43 4.21 16.32
C GLN A 4 -0.42 4.20 14.78
N ILE A 5 0.67 4.69 14.17
CA ILE A 5 0.85 4.73 12.72
C ILE A 5 2.05 3.88 12.36
N ASN A 6 1.85 2.93 11.44
CA ASN A 6 2.89 2.04 10.94
C ASN A 6 3.08 2.26 9.43
N LEU A 7 4.33 2.42 9.01
CA LEU A 7 4.67 2.40 7.59
C LEU A 7 4.57 0.97 7.06
N VAL A 8 3.91 0.78 5.93
CA VAL A 8 3.77 -0.50 5.22
C VAL A 8 4.11 -0.34 3.74
N GLY A 9 3.74 -1.28 2.90
CA GLY A 9 3.82 -1.18 1.44
C GLY A 9 5.23 -1.09 0.86
N SER A 10 5.30 -0.49 -0.32
CA SER A 10 6.51 -0.46 -1.16
C SER A 10 7.66 0.32 -0.54
N LEU A 11 7.39 1.41 0.16
CA LEU A 11 8.43 2.20 0.83
C LEU A 11 9.05 1.42 1.99
N ARG A 12 8.24 0.75 2.80
CA ARG A 12 8.70 -0.09 3.93
C ARG A 12 9.65 -1.19 3.49
N THR A 13 9.39 -1.81 2.34
CA THR A 13 10.20 -2.92 1.80
C THR A 13 11.39 -2.45 0.94
N GLY A 14 11.54 -1.15 0.69
CA GLY A 14 12.55 -0.60 -0.20
C GLY A 14 12.31 -0.93 -1.67
N LEU A 15 11.04 -1.12 -2.06
CA LEU A 15 10.58 -1.47 -3.40
C LEU A 15 9.71 -0.38 -4.04
N LEU A 16 9.73 0.83 -3.46
CA LEU A 16 9.12 2.01 -4.08
C LEU A 16 9.88 2.36 -5.37
N MET A 17 9.14 2.67 -6.44
CA MET A 17 9.74 3.01 -7.75
C MET A 17 9.14 4.31 -8.31
N LYS A 18 8.38 4.26 -9.43
CA LYS A 18 7.84 5.46 -10.11
C LYS A 18 6.66 6.09 -9.38
N HIS A 19 5.82 5.27 -8.79
CA HIS A 19 4.64 5.75 -8.08
C HIS A 19 5.07 6.45 -6.79
N ARG A 20 4.44 7.57 -6.52
CA ARG A 20 4.72 8.41 -5.34
C ARG A 20 3.61 8.20 -4.32
N ASP A 21 3.44 6.96 -3.91
CA ASP A 21 2.49 6.50 -2.92
C ASP A 21 3.21 6.02 -1.67
N ILE A 22 2.73 6.42 -0.52
CA ILE A 22 3.25 6.00 0.79
C ILE A 22 2.11 5.42 1.59
N ASP A 23 2.25 4.14 1.95
CA ASP A 23 1.22 3.38 2.62
C ASP A 23 1.40 3.38 4.14
N PHE A 24 0.35 3.71 4.87
CA PHE A 24 0.31 3.65 6.33
C PHE A 24 -0.87 2.85 6.83
N HIS A 25 -0.65 2.06 7.87
CA HIS A 25 -1.72 1.51 8.68
C HIS A 25 -1.86 2.28 9.99
N ILE A 26 -3.10 2.56 10.36
CA ILE A 26 -3.45 3.35 11.54
C ILE A 26 -4.28 2.48 12.46
N TYR A 27 -3.92 2.47 13.75
CA TYR A 27 -4.62 1.73 14.77
C TYR A 27 -4.99 2.65 15.93
N THR A 28 -6.25 2.58 16.35
CA THR A 28 -6.75 3.28 17.54
C THR A 28 -7.36 2.27 18.52
N PRO A 29 -7.45 2.61 19.82
CA PRO A 29 -8.12 1.75 20.79
C PRO A 29 -9.59 1.46 20.42
N SER A 30 -10.26 2.42 19.79
CA SER A 30 -11.60 2.26 19.23
C SER A 30 -11.64 2.89 17.85
N LEU A 31 -12.12 2.14 16.85
CA LEU A 31 -12.31 2.66 15.51
C LEU A 31 -13.66 3.38 15.43
N ASN A 32 -13.62 4.70 15.27
CA ASN A 32 -14.79 5.56 15.16
C ASN A 32 -14.66 6.47 13.95
N LEU A 33 -15.66 6.46 13.09
CA LEU A 33 -15.66 7.24 11.83
C LEU A 33 -15.53 8.75 12.09
N ALA A 34 -16.27 9.28 13.07
CA ALA A 34 -16.23 10.72 13.37
C ALA A 34 -14.86 11.16 13.91
N ASP A 35 -14.19 10.33 14.72
CA ASP A 35 -12.83 10.59 15.20
C ASP A 35 -11.82 10.57 14.06
N SER A 36 -11.98 9.62 13.13
CA SER A 36 -11.16 9.52 11.94
C SER A 36 -11.30 10.78 11.05
N PHE A 37 -12.54 11.25 10.82
CA PHE A 37 -12.78 12.50 10.10
C PHE A 37 -12.16 13.72 10.81
N ARG A 38 -12.23 13.80 12.15
CA ARG A 38 -11.59 14.90 12.89
C ARG A 38 -10.07 14.91 12.73
N ALA A 39 -9.44 13.74 12.67
CA ALA A 39 -8.02 13.65 12.40
C ALA A 39 -7.66 14.15 11.00
N MET A 40 -8.46 13.78 10.00
CA MET A 40 -8.25 14.23 8.62
C MET A 40 -8.57 15.72 8.42
N ALA A 41 -9.52 16.27 9.16
CA ALA A 41 -9.77 17.71 9.17
C ALA A 41 -8.53 18.50 9.62
N ARG A 42 -7.80 18.03 10.64
CA ARG A 42 -6.52 18.63 11.04
C ARG A 42 -5.43 18.48 9.98
N LEU A 43 -5.38 17.35 9.29
CA LEU A 43 -4.45 17.17 8.17
C LEU A 43 -4.75 18.19 7.06
N ALA A 44 -6.03 18.47 6.79
CA ALA A 44 -6.47 19.44 5.78
C ALA A 44 -6.12 20.90 6.10
N GLU A 45 -5.78 21.24 7.35
CA GLU A 45 -5.26 22.56 7.71
C GLU A 45 -3.90 22.86 7.07
N ASN A 46 -3.16 21.82 6.66
CA ASN A 46 -1.91 21.97 5.91
C ASN A 46 -2.22 22.34 4.47
N THR A 47 -1.82 23.53 4.02
CA THR A 47 -2.06 24.05 2.68
C THR A 47 -1.40 23.27 1.54
N SER A 48 -0.40 22.45 1.87
CA SER A 48 0.24 21.50 0.93
C SER A 48 -0.64 20.29 0.63
N VAL A 49 -1.62 19.98 1.46
CA VAL A 49 -2.62 18.94 1.19
C VAL A 49 -3.62 19.46 0.17
N LYS A 50 -3.68 18.83 -1.01
CA LYS A 50 -4.48 19.30 -2.14
C LYS A 50 -5.81 18.57 -2.27
N LYS A 51 -5.89 17.35 -1.74
CA LYS A 51 -7.07 16.52 -1.84
C LYS A 51 -7.06 15.49 -0.71
N ILE A 52 -8.25 15.16 -0.20
CA ILE A 52 -8.45 14.04 0.72
C ILE A 52 -9.70 13.29 0.27
N GLU A 53 -9.60 11.98 0.18
CA GLU A 53 -10.70 11.06 -0.11
C GLU A 53 -10.88 10.07 1.03
N CYS A 54 -12.12 9.64 1.25
CA CYS A 54 -12.48 8.64 2.26
C CYS A 54 -13.31 7.54 1.64
N VAL A 55 -12.95 6.29 1.94
CA VAL A 55 -13.79 5.12 1.68
C VAL A 55 -14.11 4.45 3.01
N ASN A 56 -15.40 4.35 3.32
CA ASN A 56 -15.85 3.70 4.55
C ASN A 56 -16.15 2.22 4.30
N LEU A 57 -15.28 1.35 4.76
CA LEU A 57 -15.37 -0.11 4.64
C LEU A 57 -15.65 -0.80 6.00
N LEU A 58 -16.15 -0.07 7.00
CA LEU A 58 -16.43 -0.61 8.34
C LEU A 58 -17.44 -1.77 8.35
N HIS A 59 -18.31 -1.82 7.35
CA HIS A 59 -19.36 -2.85 7.22
C HIS A 59 -19.03 -3.91 6.16
N THR A 60 -17.79 -3.94 5.70
CA THR A 60 -17.27 -4.95 4.78
C THR A 60 -16.39 -5.96 5.54
N ILE A 61 -15.89 -6.96 4.83
CA ILE A 61 -14.92 -7.92 5.36
C ILE A 61 -13.59 -7.25 5.76
N GLU A 62 -13.30 -6.05 5.26
CA GLU A 62 -12.07 -5.32 5.50
C GLU A 62 -12.08 -4.59 6.84
N GLU A 63 -13.26 -4.23 7.35
CA GLU A 63 -13.47 -3.57 8.66
C GLU A 63 -12.50 -2.39 8.89
N CYS A 64 -12.37 -1.51 7.88
CA CYS A 64 -11.44 -0.39 7.89
C CYS A 64 -12.07 0.91 7.38
N ILE A 65 -11.34 2.01 7.52
CA ILE A 65 -11.60 3.27 6.85
C ILE A 65 -10.36 3.62 6.03
N GLU A 66 -10.52 3.75 4.72
CA GLU A 66 -9.42 4.15 3.84
C GLU A 66 -9.43 5.66 3.65
N TRP A 67 -8.26 6.25 3.78
CA TRP A 67 -8.00 7.64 3.50
C TRP A 67 -6.90 7.76 2.46
N HIS A 68 -7.15 8.53 1.43
CA HIS A 68 -6.17 8.90 0.44
C HIS A 68 -5.97 10.41 0.50
N ALA A 69 -4.75 10.85 0.75
CA ALA A 69 -4.42 12.28 0.80
C ALA A 69 -3.31 12.59 -0.21
N TRP A 70 -3.49 13.66 -0.97
CA TRP A 70 -2.48 14.15 -1.92
C TRP A 70 -1.79 15.37 -1.34
N TYR A 71 -0.49 15.25 -1.16
CA TYR A 71 0.39 16.26 -0.60
C TYR A 71 1.37 16.76 -1.66
N GLN A 72 1.47 18.05 -1.84
CA GLN A 72 2.44 18.70 -2.73
C GLN A 72 3.64 19.17 -1.90
N ASP A 73 4.81 18.64 -2.19
CA ASP A 73 6.05 19.02 -1.52
C ASP A 73 6.63 20.35 -2.03
N SER A 74 7.78 20.76 -1.50
CA SER A 74 8.47 22.01 -1.87
C SER A 74 8.91 22.06 -3.33
N ASP A 75 9.11 20.91 -3.96
CA ASP A 75 9.54 20.79 -5.36
C ASP A 75 8.34 20.65 -6.32
N ASN A 76 7.14 20.96 -5.83
CA ASN A 76 5.88 20.78 -6.55
C ASN A 76 5.57 19.32 -6.93
N THR A 77 6.21 18.36 -6.31
CA THR A 77 5.93 16.95 -6.51
C THR A 77 4.70 16.56 -5.70
N LEU A 78 3.77 15.87 -6.35
CA LEU A 78 2.56 15.38 -5.70
C LEU A 78 2.77 13.95 -5.21
N TRP A 79 2.62 13.75 -3.90
CA TRP A 79 2.66 12.47 -3.22
C TRP A 79 1.26 12.04 -2.81
N GLN A 80 0.97 10.77 -2.90
CA GLN A 80 -0.24 10.17 -2.33
C GLN A 80 0.12 9.46 -1.03
N PHE A 81 -0.64 9.73 0.02
CA PHE A 81 -0.58 9.01 1.28
C PHE A 81 -1.82 8.14 1.39
N ASP A 82 -1.63 6.83 1.39
CA ASP A 82 -2.67 5.84 1.61
C ASP A 82 -2.65 5.42 3.07
N MET A 83 -3.69 5.82 3.79
CA MET A 83 -3.78 5.64 5.24
C MET A 83 -4.99 4.76 5.55
N ILE A 84 -4.73 3.51 5.92
CA ILE A 84 -5.78 2.55 6.23
C ILE A 84 -5.96 2.47 7.74
N HIS A 85 -7.08 2.98 8.24
CA HIS A 85 -7.45 2.92 9.64
C HIS A 85 -8.19 1.61 9.90
N ILE A 86 -7.47 0.64 10.46
CA ILE A 86 -7.88 -0.75 10.62
C ILE A 86 -8.45 -0.96 12.03
N ARG A 87 -9.52 -1.73 12.10
CA ARG A 87 -10.10 -2.15 13.37
C ARG A 87 -9.17 -3.16 14.06
N LYS A 88 -8.79 -2.88 15.30
CA LYS A 88 -8.04 -3.85 16.13
C LYS A 88 -8.84 -5.13 16.33
N GLY A 89 -8.16 -6.27 16.21
CA GLY A 89 -8.76 -7.60 16.30
C GLY A 89 -9.49 -8.05 15.04
N SER A 90 -9.52 -7.22 13.95
CA SER A 90 -10.03 -7.66 12.65
C SER A 90 -9.03 -8.56 11.93
N ARG A 91 -9.46 -9.14 10.81
CA ARG A 91 -8.65 -10.03 9.96
C ARG A 91 -7.30 -9.41 9.56
N TYR A 92 -7.26 -8.11 9.35
CA TYR A 92 -6.07 -7.41 8.84
C TYR A 92 -5.27 -6.68 9.92
N ASP A 93 -5.59 -6.87 11.21
CA ASP A 93 -4.81 -6.31 12.31
C ASP A 93 -3.36 -6.84 12.30
N GLY A 94 -2.41 -5.98 11.95
CA GLY A 94 -0.99 -6.31 11.84
C GLY A 94 -0.61 -7.24 10.67
N TYR A 95 -1.56 -7.60 9.80
CA TYR A 95 -1.32 -8.54 8.70
C TYR A 95 -0.30 -8.00 7.70
N PHE A 96 -0.47 -6.78 7.21
CA PHE A 96 0.39 -6.22 6.17
C PHE A 96 1.76 -5.79 6.69
N GLU A 97 1.88 -5.48 7.97
CA GLU A 97 3.16 -5.31 8.65
C GLU A 97 3.98 -6.60 8.60
N LYS A 98 3.34 -7.74 8.91
CA LYS A 98 3.97 -9.06 8.81
C LYS A 98 4.33 -9.41 7.36
N VAL A 99 3.46 -9.08 6.40
CA VAL A 99 3.76 -9.25 4.97
C VAL A 99 5.01 -8.47 4.59
N ALA A 100 5.12 -7.20 4.98
CA ALA A 100 6.30 -6.39 4.69
C ALA A 100 7.57 -6.96 5.34
N GLU A 101 7.50 -7.42 6.59
CA GLU A 101 8.61 -8.07 7.28
C GLU A 101 9.06 -9.35 6.57
N ARG A 102 8.11 -10.21 6.20
CA ARG A 102 8.40 -11.46 5.49
C ARG A 102 9.02 -11.20 4.11
N ILE A 103 8.44 -10.28 3.34
CA ILE A 103 9.02 -9.88 2.05
C ILE A 103 10.46 -9.41 2.26
N SER A 104 10.70 -8.51 3.21
CA SER A 104 12.04 -7.99 3.49
C SER A 104 13.03 -9.11 3.89
N SER A 105 12.57 -10.15 4.58
CA SER A 105 13.42 -11.25 5.03
C SER A 105 13.83 -12.22 3.93
N VAL A 106 13.07 -12.30 2.83
CA VAL A 106 13.34 -13.20 1.69
C VAL A 106 13.90 -12.50 0.46
N LEU A 107 13.91 -11.15 0.47
CA LEU A 107 14.48 -10.37 -0.62
C LEU A 107 15.99 -10.60 -0.73
N THR A 108 16.43 -10.90 -1.94
CA THR A 108 17.83 -10.87 -2.35
C THR A 108 18.08 -9.67 -3.26
N ASP A 109 19.32 -9.30 -3.49
CA ASP A 109 19.67 -8.23 -4.45
C ASP A 109 19.15 -8.52 -5.86
N GLU A 110 19.13 -9.81 -6.25
CA GLU A 110 18.59 -10.26 -7.54
C GLU A 110 17.09 -10.02 -7.63
N THR A 111 16.33 -10.54 -6.66
CA THR A 111 14.85 -10.41 -6.66
C THR A 111 14.41 -8.96 -6.48
N LYS A 112 15.14 -8.19 -5.68
CA LYS A 112 14.90 -6.74 -5.52
C LYS A 112 15.07 -6.01 -6.85
N ARG A 113 16.18 -6.24 -7.56
CA ARG A 113 16.41 -5.64 -8.89
C ARG A 113 15.33 -6.03 -9.89
N ALA A 114 14.95 -7.32 -9.93
CA ALA A 114 13.90 -7.80 -10.82
C ALA A 114 12.56 -7.12 -10.54
N ILE A 115 12.14 -7.01 -9.27
CA ILE A 115 10.90 -6.30 -8.90
C ILE A 115 10.93 -4.84 -9.33
N LEU A 116 12.02 -4.12 -9.04
CA LEU A 116 12.16 -2.70 -9.41
C LEU A 116 12.17 -2.52 -10.93
N GLN A 117 12.81 -3.43 -11.66
CA GLN A 117 12.81 -3.42 -13.13
C GLN A 117 11.40 -3.61 -13.68
N LEU A 118 10.65 -4.63 -13.23
CA LEU A 118 9.27 -4.84 -13.66
C LEU A 118 8.38 -3.64 -13.37
N LYS A 119 8.49 -3.05 -12.18
CA LYS A 119 7.77 -1.83 -11.82
C LYS A 119 8.15 -0.65 -12.74
N ASN A 120 9.43 -0.53 -13.11
CA ASN A 120 9.89 0.50 -14.03
C ASN A 120 9.37 0.32 -15.46
N GLU A 121 9.30 -0.91 -15.94
CA GLU A 121 8.81 -1.25 -17.28
C GLU A 121 7.28 -1.16 -17.39
N THR A 122 6.55 -1.30 -16.28
CA THR A 122 5.07 -1.18 -16.25
C THR A 122 4.66 0.23 -16.69
N PRO A 123 3.72 0.37 -17.64
CA PRO A 123 3.17 1.67 -18.02
C PRO A 123 2.52 2.39 -16.83
N GLU A 124 2.65 3.72 -16.75
CA GLU A 124 2.05 4.53 -15.67
C GLU A 124 0.52 4.48 -15.68
N SER A 125 -0.09 4.17 -16.80
CA SER A 125 -1.54 3.99 -16.94
C SER A 125 -2.06 2.71 -16.28
N GLU A 126 -1.18 1.74 -15.98
CA GLU A 126 -1.55 0.49 -15.33
C GLU A 126 -1.41 0.61 -13.82
N LYS A 127 -2.51 0.32 -13.12
CA LYS A 127 -2.51 0.20 -11.65
C LYS A 127 -2.36 -1.27 -11.28
N ILE A 128 -1.16 -1.63 -10.81
CA ILE A 128 -0.81 -2.99 -10.40
C ILE A 128 -0.40 -2.95 -8.92
N MET A 129 -0.97 -3.82 -8.12
CA MET A 129 -0.63 -3.90 -6.70
C MET A 129 0.81 -4.40 -6.52
N GLY A 130 1.55 -3.80 -5.57
CA GLY A 130 2.92 -4.19 -5.26
C GLY A 130 3.08 -5.69 -5.02
N ILE A 131 2.10 -6.29 -4.35
CA ILE A 131 2.09 -7.72 -4.01
C ILE A 131 2.09 -8.65 -5.23
N GLU A 132 1.54 -8.23 -6.39
CA GLU A 132 1.56 -9.01 -7.63
C GLU A 132 2.99 -9.17 -8.14
N TYR A 133 3.79 -8.10 -8.13
CA TYR A 133 5.21 -8.17 -8.49
C TYR A 133 5.99 -9.08 -7.54
N TYR A 134 5.67 -9.00 -6.24
CA TYR A 134 6.36 -9.80 -5.24
C TYR A 134 6.07 -11.28 -5.40
N GLN A 135 4.82 -11.67 -5.63
CA GLN A 135 4.45 -13.04 -5.94
C GLN A 135 5.13 -13.54 -7.23
N ALA A 136 5.01 -12.79 -8.32
CA ALA A 136 5.56 -13.16 -9.60
C ALA A 136 7.08 -13.41 -9.51
N VAL A 137 7.83 -12.53 -8.84
CA VAL A 137 9.29 -12.60 -8.78
C VAL A 137 9.78 -13.58 -7.70
N ILE A 138 9.24 -13.48 -6.47
CA ILE A 138 9.76 -14.22 -5.32
C ILE A 138 9.26 -15.67 -5.33
N ARG A 139 7.94 -15.87 -5.58
CA ARG A 139 7.34 -17.19 -5.57
C ARG A 139 7.57 -17.93 -6.89
N ASP A 140 7.33 -17.26 -8.02
CA ASP A 140 7.19 -17.91 -9.33
C ASP A 140 8.38 -17.63 -10.26
N GLY A 141 9.41 -16.91 -9.80
CA GLY A 141 10.67 -16.74 -10.52
C GLY A 141 10.60 -15.89 -11.79
N VAL A 142 9.57 -15.06 -11.96
CA VAL A 142 9.44 -14.15 -13.11
C VAL A 142 10.56 -13.10 -13.09
N ARG A 143 11.17 -12.83 -14.27
CA ARG A 143 12.30 -11.91 -14.39
C ARG A 143 12.19 -10.90 -15.54
N THR A 144 11.18 -11.03 -16.40
CA THR A 144 10.99 -10.14 -17.56
C THR A 144 9.57 -9.57 -17.57
N TYR A 145 9.39 -8.40 -18.14
CA TYR A 145 8.06 -7.76 -18.23
C TYR A 145 7.08 -8.61 -19.04
N ALA A 146 7.50 -9.16 -20.19
CA ALA A 146 6.65 -10.06 -20.97
C ALA A 146 6.23 -11.31 -20.16
N GLY A 147 7.15 -11.89 -19.37
CA GLY A 147 6.83 -12.98 -18.45
C GLY A 147 5.85 -12.56 -17.35
N PHE A 148 5.95 -11.32 -16.88
CA PHE A 148 5.02 -10.78 -15.89
C PHE A 148 3.62 -10.57 -16.46
N GLU A 149 3.49 -10.04 -17.67
CA GLU A 149 2.19 -9.94 -18.35
C GLU A 149 1.51 -11.30 -18.52
N GLU A 150 2.26 -12.32 -18.95
CA GLU A 150 1.72 -13.68 -19.08
C GLU A 150 1.37 -14.31 -17.71
N TRP A 151 2.15 -14.00 -16.67
CA TRP A 151 1.87 -14.40 -15.29
C TRP A 151 0.55 -13.79 -14.81
N ARG A 152 0.33 -12.49 -15.00
CA ARG A 152 -0.89 -11.78 -14.61
C ARG A 152 -2.15 -12.34 -15.28
N LYS A 153 -2.06 -12.70 -16.55
CA LYS A 153 -3.20 -13.35 -17.26
C LYS A 153 -3.65 -14.66 -16.58
N LYS A 154 -2.69 -15.39 -15.99
CA LYS A 154 -2.95 -16.65 -15.29
C LYS A 154 -3.33 -16.48 -13.83
N HIS A 155 -3.09 -15.30 -13.26
CA HIS A 155 -3.34 -14.98 -11.85
C HIS A 155 -4.19 -13.71 -11.74
N PRO A 156 -5.45 -13.75 -12.21
CA PRO A 156 -6.33 -12.59 -12.09
C PRO A 156 -6.59 -12.29 -10.61
N VAL A 157 -6.49 -11.02 -10.23
CA VAL A 157 -6.70 -10.58 -8.86
C VAL A 157 -8.11 -9.99 -8.72
N ALA A 158 -8.80 -10.37 -7.65
CA ALA A 158 -10.06 -9.78 -7.25
C ALA A 158 -10.00 -9.47 -5.75
N GLY A 159 -10.15 -8.19 -5.39
CA GLY A 159 -10.08 -7.73 -3.99
C GLY A 159 -8.67 -7.76 -3.40
N VAL A 160 -8.57 -7.95 -2.08
CA VAL A 160 -7.29 -7.97 -1.37
C VAL A 160 -6.54 -9.26 -1.66
N LEU A 161 -5.33 -9.14 -2.20
CA LEU A 161 -4.47 -10.30 -2.45
C LEU A 161 -3.73 -10.69 -1.15
N GLU A 162 -4.19 -11.78 -0.54
CA GLU A 162 -3.56 -12.32 0.65
C GLU A 162 -2.46 -13.32 0.26
N TRP A 163 -1.22 -12.90 0.41
CA TRP A 163 -0.05 -13.74 0.24
C TRP A 163 1.08 -13.28 1.17
N MET A 164 1.79 -14.25 1.73
CA MET A 164 2.94 -14.04 2.60
C MET A 164 4.01 -15.06 2.22
N PRO A 165 5.26 -14.63 1.91
CA PRO A 165 6.36 -15.55 1.62
C PRO A 165 6.83 -16.34 2.83
#